data_b446a14fcfc9b78270a72284e574f9b2
#
_entry.id   b446a14fcfc9b78270a72284e574f9b2
#
_cell.length_a   1.000
_cell.length_b   1.000
_cell.length_c   1.000
_cell.angle_alpha   90.00
_cell.angle_beta   90.00
_cell.angle_gamma   90.00
#
_symmetry.space_group_name_H-M   'P 1'
#
loop_
_entity.id
_entity.type
_entity.pdbx_description
1 polymer ?
#
loop_
_entity_poly.entity_id
_entity_poly.type
_entity_poly.pdbx_seq_one_letter_code
_entity_poly.pdbx_strand_id
1 'polypeptide(L)'
;MTTATRTNRFARLRTLTLTGIATTGAAAAALTLMPSPAQAAEATQVHGSVAAARSSDSHTAYSGKTGYSNNLDGWIKQSLAIMKAKGIPGSYEGLHRNIMRESGGNPNAQNNWDINARKGTPSKGLLQVISPTFNAYHVAGTAHSLTDPVANITAAANYAAHRYGSIDRVNSAY
;
A
#
# COMPACT_ATOMS: atom_id res chain seq x y z
N MET A 1 -27.51 37.07 -37.78
CA MET A 1 -27.43 36.49 -36.41
C MET A 1 -27.78 35.02 -36.56
N THR A 2 -26.76 34.14 -36.62
CA THR A 2 -26.96 32.72 -36.88
C THR A 2 -26.37 31.94 -35.69
N THR A 3 -27.24 31.39 -34.87
CA THR A 3 -26.90 30.56 -33.72
C THR A 3 -26.58 29.14 -34.18
N ALA A 4 -25.32 28.69 -33.99
CA ALA A 4 -24.91 27.34 -34.30
C ALA A 4 -25.09 26.45 -33.03
N THR A 5 -26.04 25.54 -33.12
CA THR A 5 -26.31 24.50 -32.12
C THR A 5 -25.27 23.39 -32.25
N ARG A 6 -24.46 23.20 -31.22
CA ARG A 6 -23.46 22.13 -31.13
C ARG A 6 -24.09 20.87 -30.55
N THR A 7 -24.36 19.90 -31.39
CA THR A 7 -24.92 18.59 -31.04
C THR A 7 -23.79 17.68 -30.52
N ASN A 8 -23.86 17.34 -29.22
CA ASN A 8 -23.00 16.32 -28.58
C ASN A 8 -23.50 14.93 -29.00
N ARG A 9 -22.71 14.22 -29.79
CA ARG A 9 -22.92 12.79 -30.09
C ARG A 9 -22.18 11.94 -29.05
N PHE A 10 -22.91 11.37 -28.13
CA PHE A 10 -22.41 10.31 -27.26
C PHE A 10 -22.37 9.00 -28.06
N ALA A 11 -21.17 8.52 -28.38
CA ALA A 11 -20.97 7.18 -28.92
C ALA A 11 -21.12 6.14 -27.79
N ARG A 12 -22.17 5.34 -27.86
CA ARG A 12 -22.38 4.16 -27.02
C ARG A 12 -21.50 3.03 -27.56
N LEU A 13 -20.47 2.60 -26.81
CA LEU A 13 -19.79 1.34 -27.09
C LEU A 13 -20.62 0.17 -26.57
N ARG A 14 -20.93 -0.73 -27.49
CA ARG A 14 -21.69 -1.96 -27.25
C ARG A 14 -20.80 -3.00 -26.57
N THR A 15 -21.33 -3.58 -25.51
CA THR A 15 -20.82 -4.75 -24.81
C THR A 15 -20.88 -5.97 -25.75
N LEU A 16 -19.78 -6.64 -25.99
CA LEU A 16 -19.73 -7.97 -26.61
C LEU A 16 -19.65 -9.01 -25.51
N THR A 17 -20.76 -9.72 -25.30
CA THR A 17 -20.82 -10.93 -24.52
C THR A 17 -20.29 -12.08 -25.36
N LEU A 18 -19.24 -12.76 -24.89
CA LEU A 18 -18.80 -14.05 -25.43
C LEU A 18 -19.24 -15.16 -24.48
N THR A 19 -20.20 -15.96 -24.96
CA THR A 19 -20.73 -17.17 -24.34
C THR A 19 -19.97 -18.40 -24.87
N GLY A 20 -19.72 -19.37 -24.01
CA GLY A 20 -19.36 -20.74 -24.38
C GLY A 20 -17.98 -21.14 -23.85
N ILE A 21 -17.70 -22.30 -23.31
CA ILE A 21 -18.29 -23.63 -23.34
C ILE A 21 -17.74 -24.38 -22.10
N ALA A 22 -18.59 -25.17 -21.47
CA ALA A 22 -18.24 -26.11 -20.42
C ALA A 22 -17.48 -27.32 -20.97
N THR A 23 -16.43 -27.78 -20.26
CA THR A 23 -15.99 -29.18 -20.33
C THR A 23 -15.73 -29.70 -18.93
N THR A 24 -16.53 -30.69 -18.57
CA THR A 24 -16.44 -31.57 -17.43
C THR A 24 -15.19 -32.46 -17.53
N GLY A 25 -14.45 -32.60 -16.43
CA GLY A 25 -13.40 -33.58 -16.28
C GLY A 25 -13.24 -33.93 -14.82
N ALA A 26 -13.89 -34.98 -14.39
CA ALA A 26 -13.72 -35.61 -13.08
C ALA A 26 -12.47 -36.48 -13.09
N ALA A 27 -11.61 -36.32 -12.08
CA ALA A 27 -10.65 -37.34 -11.68
C ALA A 27 -10.47 -37.30 -10.18
N ALA A 28 -10.94 -38.34 -9.53
CA ALA A 28 -10.70 -38.67 -8.13
C ALA A 28 -9.34 -39.34 -7.98
N ALA A 29 -8.60 -39.03 -6.91
CA ALA A 29 -7.66 -39.93 -6.24
C ALA A 29 -7.17 -39.33 -4.93
N ALA A 30 -7.59 -39.92 -3.87
CA ALA A 30 -6.91 -40.73 -2.85
C ALA A 30 -6.25 -39.92 -1.74
N LEU A 31 -6.93 -39.97 -0.58
CA LEU A 31 -6.37 -39.70 0.76
C LEU A 31 -5.30 -40.74 1.09
N THR A 32 -4.13 -40.27 1.54
CA THR A 32 -3.26 -41.03 2.40
C THR A 32 -3.03 -40.26 3.69
N LEU A 33 -3.69 -40.73 4.74
CA LEU A 33 -3.39 -40.41 6.14
C LEU A 33 -2.08 -41.10 6.54
N MET A 34 -1.13 -40.34 7.05
CA MET A 34 -0.01 -40.87 7.82
C MET A 34 -0.01 -40.22 9.21
N PRO A 35 0.11 -41.03 10.28
CA PRO A 35 0.05 -40.52 11.65
C PRO A 35 1.39 -39.94 12.12
N SER A 36 1.28 -38.86 12.90
CA SER A 36 2.36 -38.23 13.67
C SER A 36 2.72 -39.08 14.88
N PRO A 37 3.98 -39.27 15.22
CA PRO A 37 4.34 -39.65 16.58
C PRO A 37 4.65 -38.41 17.41
N ALA A 38 3.92 -38.27 18.51
CA ALA A 38 4.26 -37.43 19.63
C ALA A 38 5.52 -37.95 20.31
N GLN A 39 6.49 -37.10 20.56
CA GLN A 39 7.52 -37.32 21.56
C GLN A 39 7.67 -36.09 22.43
N ALA A 40 7.24 -36.27 23.69
CA ALA A 40 7.61 -35.43 24.77
C ALA A 40 9.07 -35.69 25.15
N ALA A 41 9.84 -34.64 25.36
CA ALA A 41 11.06 -34.68 26.12
C ALA A 41 11.20 -33.39 26.90
N GLU A 42 10.98 -33.50 28.22
CA GLU A 42 11.46 -32.55 29.24
C GLU A 42 12.99 -32.56 29.23
N ALA A 43 13.61 -31.39 29.27
CA ALA A 43 14.93 -31.21 29.85
C ALA A 43 15.22 -29.74 30.14
N THR A 44 15.19 -29.42 31.45
CA THR A 44 16.18 -28.66 32.21
C THR A 44 16.51 -27.22 31.79
N GLN A 45 16.10 -26.31 32.67
CA GLN A 45 16.52 -24.91 32.73
C GLN A 45 18.04 -24.80 32.92
N VAL A 46 18.67 -24.02 32.08
CA VAL A 46 19.97 -23.40 32.37
C VAL A 46 19.81 -21.90 32.19
N HIS A 47 19.97 -21.17 33.27
CA HIS A 47 20.04 -19.70 33.25
C HIS A 47 21.33 -19.28 32.54
N GLY A 48 21.19 -18.75 31.38
CA GLY A 48 22.23 -18.03 30.67
C GLY A 48 21.67 -16.69 30.19
N SER A 49 22.01 -15.63 30.91
CA SER A 49 21.79 -14.25 30.45
C SER A 49 22.61 -14.01 29.20
N VAL A 50 21.96 -14.12 28.05
CA VAL A 50 22.49 -13.56 26.81
C VAL A 50 21.63 -12.32 26.49
N ALA A 51 22.29 -11.16 26.58
CA ALA A 51 21.74 -9.91 26.12
C ALA A 51 21.26 -10.12 24.67
N ALA A 52 19.94 -10.14 24.48
CA ALA A 52 19.35 -10.09 23.16
C ALA A 52 19.73 -8.75 22.56
N ALA A 53 20.67 -8.77 21.63
CA ALA A 53 20.88 -7.67 20.69
C ALA A 53 19.55 -7.48 19.95
N ARG A 54 18.77 -6.52 20.40
CA ARG A 54 17.64 -6.02 19.63
C ARG A 54 18.24 -5.42 18.37
N SER A 55 18.03 -6.07 17.27
CA SER A 55 18.16 -5.45 15.95
C SER A 55 17.19 -4.27 15.94
N SER A 56 17.73 -3.11 16.26
CA SER A 56 17.04 -1.84 16.10
C SER A 56 16.98 -1.62 14.60
N ASP A 57 15.90 -2.12 13.98
CA ASP A 57 15.57 -1.74 12.62
C ASP A 57 15.46 -0.23 12.58
N SER A 58 16.25 0.33 11.68
CA SER A 58 16.51 1.75 11.49
C SER A 58 15.27 2.54 11.02
N HIS A 59 14.19 2.54 11.79
CA HIS A 59 13.05 3.44 11.60
C HIS A 59 13.26 4.84 12.20
N THR A 60 14.50 5.16 12.60
CA THR A 60 14.80 6.32 13.46
C THR A 60 15.29 7.57 12.72
N ALA A 61 15.27 7.59 11.38
CA ALA A 61 15.92 8.73 10.69
C ALA A 61 15.08 10.02 10.62
N TYR A 62 13.77 10.01 10.83
CA TYR A 62 12.97 11.23 10.68
C TYR A 62 12.10 11.60 11.90
N SER A 63 11.93 10.73 12.88
CA SER A 63 11.02 10.92 14.03
C SER A 63 11.56 11.88 15.11
N GLY A 64 12.82 12.29 15.05
CA GLY A 64 13.50 12.92 16.19
C GLY A 64 13.37 14.44 16.32
N LYS A 65 12.86 15.19 15.34
CA LYS A 65 12.90 16.68 15.36
C LYS A 65 11.65 17.42 14.88
N THR A 66 10.56 16.75 14.55
CA THR A 66 9.42 17.40 13.87
C THR A 66 8.24 17.77 14.77
N GLY A 67 8.24 17.39 16.04
CA GLY A 67 7.09 17.64 16.96
C GLY A 67 5.85 16.82 16.65
N TYR A 68 5.89 15.87 15.71
CA TYR A 68 4.78 14.98 15.39
C TYR A 68 4.91 13.64 16.13
N SER A 69 3.77 13.09 16.57
CA SER A 69 3.72 11.78 17.24
C SER A 69 4.05 10.66 16.27
N ASN A 70 4.71 9.60 16.77
CA ASN A 70 5.01 8.40 15.98
C ASN A 70 3.80 7.45 15.93
N ASN A 71 2.73 7.89 15.30
CA ASN A 71 1.49 7.15 15.04
C ASN A 71 0.83 7.65 13.76
N LEU A 72 -0.25 7.00 13.32
CA LEU A 72 -0.94 7.33 12.07
C LEU A 72 -1.34 8.81 11.96
N ASP A 73 -1.90 9.38 13.02
CA ASP A 73 -2.29 10.79 13.06
C ASP A 73 -1.08 11.73 12.86
N GLY A 74 0.02 11.46 13.58
CA GLY A 74 1.25 12.22 13.46
C GLY A 74 1.89 12.11 12.08
N TRP A 75 1.93 10.92 11.49
CA TRP A 75 2.46 10.69 10.14
C TRP A 75 1.63 11.42 9.08
N ILE A 76 0.29 11.41 9.18
CA ILE A 76 -0.58 12.16 8.27
C ILE A 76 -0.34 13.67 8.41
N LYS A 77 -0.29 14.20 9.63
CA LYS A 77 -0.06 15.64 9.88
C LYS A 77 1.31 16.09 9.37
N GLN A 78 2.35 15.30 9.60
CA GLN A 78 3.70 15.58 9.09
C GLN A 78 3.71 15.55 7.56
N SER A 79 3.09 14.56 6.95
CA SER A 79 2.98 14.46 5.50
C SER A 79 2.25 15.66 4.90
N LEU A 80 1.16 16.11 5.52
CA LEU A 80 0.41 17.30 5.08
C LEU A 80 1.25 18.58 5.14
N ALA A 81 2.10 18.73 6.17
CA ALA A 81 3.02 19.87 6.24
C ALA A 81 4.01 19.87 5.08
N ILE A 82 4.58 18.70 4.75
CA ILE A 82 5.48 18.53 3.61
C ILE A 82 4.75 18.75 2.28
N MET A 83 3.57 18.15 2.12
CA MET A 83 2.73 18.30 0.92
C MET A 83 2.40 19.77 0.67
N LYS A 84 2.00 20.51 1.72
CA LYS A 84 1.76 21.95 1.63
C LYS A 84 2.98 22.72 1.15
N ALA A 85 4.15 22.45 1.71
CA ALA A 85 5.41 23.08 1.33
C ALA A 85 5.82 22.77 -0.12
N LYS A 86 5.38 21.63 -0.66
CA LYS A 86 5.69 21.17 -2.03
C LYS A 86 4.55 21.43 -3.03
N GLY A 87 3.43 22.05 -2.61
CA GLY A 87 2.29 22.31 -3.48
C GLY A 87 1.52 21.04 -3.89
N ILE A 88 1.62 19.95 -3.11
CA ILE A 88 0.91 18.69 -3.37
C ILE A 88 -0.47 18.79 -2.70
N PRO A 89 -1.58 18.73 -3.45
CA PRO A 89 -2.92 18.86 -2.90
C PRO A 89 -3.37 17.57 -2.19
N GLY A 90 -4.10 17.75 -1.08
CA GLY A 90 -4.71 16.66 -0.32
C GLY A 90 -5.16 17.12 1.06
N SER A 91 -6.12 16.40 1.63
CA SER A 91 -6.66 16.63 2.96
C SER A 91 -6.31 15.49 3.93
N TYR A 92 -6.48 15.76 5.23
CA TYR A 92 -6.34 14.73 6.26
C TYR A 92 -7.33 13.58 6.02
N GLU A 93 -8.59 13.92 5.75
CA GLU A 93 -9.67 12.97 5.51
C GLU A 93 -9.42 12.12 4.27
N GLY A 94 -8.91 12.73 3.20
CA GLY A 94 -8.53 12.02 1.98
C GLY A 94 -7.42 11.02 2.23
N LEU A 95 -6.35 11.43 2.91
CA LEU A 95 -5.25 10.56 3.27
C LEU A 95 -5.71 9.43 4.21
N HIS A 96 -6.37 9.76 5.31
CA HIS A 96 -6.84 8.79 6.28
C HIS A 96 -7.76 7.73 5.64
N ARG A 97 -8.76 8.16 4.87
CA ARG A 97 -9.68 7.26 4.17
C ARG A 97 -8.95 6.28 3.25
N ASN A 98 -8.00 6.78 2.44
CA ASN A 98 -7.24 5.93 1.55
C ASN A 98 -6.33 4.97 2.32
N ILE A 99 -5.61 5.43 3.35
CA ILE A 99 -4.74 4.58 4.19
C ILE A 99 -5.53 3.45 4.84
N MET A 100 -6.70 3.75 5.42
CA MET A 100 -7.53 2.73 6.05
C MET A 100 -8.01 1.67 5.05
N ARG A 101 -8.30 2.07 3.82
CA ARG A 101 -8.70 1.14 2.76
C ARG A 101 -7.52 0.28 2.26
N GLU A 102 -6.33 0.86 2.08
CA GLU A 102 -5.19 0.18 1.47
C GLU A 102 -4.45 -0.74 2.46
N SER A 103 -4.31 -0.34 3.72
CA SER A 103 -3.48 -1.06 4.69
C SER A 103 -4.09 -1.22 6.08
N GLY A 104 -5.27 -0.63 6.33
CA GLY A 104 -5.82 -0.54 7.69
C GLY A 104 -4.95 0.28 8.65
N GLY A 105 -4.08 1.15 8.12
CA GLY A 105 -3.14 1.93 8.92
C GLY A 105 -1.83 1.21 9.27
N ASN A 106 -1.54 0.06 8.67
CA ASN A 106 -0.31 -0.70 8.91
C ASN A 106 0.83 -0.21 7.99
N PRO A 107 1.89 0.43 8.51
CA PRO A 107 3.02 0.92 7.70
C PRO A 107 3.86 -0.21 7.10
N ASN A 108 3.78 -1.43 7.65
CA ASN A 108 4.51 -2.60 7.19
C ASN A 108 3.66 -3.52 6.28
N ALA A 109 2.46 -3.08 5.87
CA ALA A 109 1.62 -3.85 4.97
C ALA A 109 2.34 -4.13 3.65
N GLN A 110 2.22 -5.38 3.16
CA GLN A 110 2.79 -5.81 1.89
C GLN A 110 1.83 -6.75 1.19
N ASN A 111 1.59 -6.51 -0.09
CA ASN A 111 0.81 -7.41 -0.94
C ASN A 111 1.76 -8.33 -1.72
N ASN A 112 1.70 -9.64 -1.41
CA ASN A 112 2.60 -10.65 -1.98
C ASN A 112 1.92 -11.56 -3.03
N TRP A 113 0.66 -11.32 -3.41
CA TRP A 113 -0.12 -12.24 -4.25
C TRP A 113 -0.63 -11.65 -5.56
N ASP A 114 -0.58 -10.34 -5.75
CA ASP A 114 -1.05 -9.70 -6.97
C ASP A 114 -0.05 -9.80 -8.13
N ILE A 115 -0.41 -9.20 -9.28
CA ILE A 115 0.43 -9.19 -10.48
C ILE A 115 1.74 -8.43 -10.25
N ASN A 116 1.75 -7.39 -9.39
CA ASN A 116 2.93 -6.60 -9.09
C ASN A 116 3.91 -7.42 -8.24
N ALA A 117 3.40 -8.16 -7.25
CA ALA A 117 4.20 -9.06 -6.43
C ALA A 117 4.86 -10.16 -7.30
N ARG A 118 4.11 -10.77 -8.24
CA ARG A 118 4.65 -11.74 -9.18
C ARG A 118 5.73 -11.17 -10.12
N LYS A 119 5.67 -9.88 -10.40
CA LYS A 119 6.70 -9.15 -11.17
C LYS A 119 7.88 -8.67 -10.31
N GLY A 120 7.95 -9.02 -9.02
CA GLY A 120 9.02 -8.62 -8.12
C GLY A 120 8.90 -7.21 -7.56
N THR A 121 7.75 -6.55 -7.73
CA THR A 121 7.48 -5.19 -7.24
C THR A 121 6.24 -5.16 -6.35
N PRO A 122 6.21 -5.88 -5.21
CA PRO A 122 5.05 -5.91 -4.32
C PRO A 122 4.70 -4.51 -3.82
N SER A 123 3.40 -4.25 -3.67
CA SER A 123 2.90 -3.02 -3.05
C SER A 123 3.21 -3.02 -1.56
N LYS A 124 3.66 -1.88 -1.02
CA LYS A 124 4.11 -1.76 0.38
C LYS A 124 3.63 -0.46 1.04
N GLY A 125 3.58 -0.51 2.37
CA GLY A 125 3.36 0.64 3.23
C GLY A 125 1.90 1.05 3.36
N LEU A 126 1.69 2.21 3.95
CA LEU A 126 0.36 2.73 4.29
C LEU A 126 -0.58 2.87 3.09
N LEU A 127 -0.07 3.31 1.95
CA LEU A 127 -0.82 3.53 0.70
C LEU A 127 -0.46 2.55 -0.40
N GLN A 128 0.11 1.39 -0.06
CA GLN A 128 0.36 0.26 -0.95
C GLN A 128 1.03 0.66 -2.28
N VAL A 129 2.15 1.40 -2.17
CA VAL A 129 2.90 1.89 -3.33
C VAL A 129 3.90 0.84 -3.80
N ILE A 130 4.06 0.66 -5.12
CA ILE A 130 5.11 -0.17 -5.72
C ILE A 130 6.41 0.62 -5.90
N SER A 131 7.55 -0.06 -5.90
CA SER A 131 8.87 0.58 -6.00
C SER A 131 9.04 1.52 -7.21
N PRO A 132 8.58 1.18 -8.43
CA PRO A 132 8.69 2.09 -9.58
C PRO A 132 7.92 3.39 -9.36
N THR A 133 6.70 3.32 -8.81
CA THR A 133 5.88 4.52 -8.51
C THR A 133 6.53 5.35 -7.41
N PHE A 134 7.03 4.70 -6.35
CA PHE A 134 7.72 5.39 -5.27
C PHE A 134 8.93 6.18 -5.79
N ASN A 135 9.79 5.55 -6.58
CA ASN A 135 10.98 6.20 -7.13
C ASN A 135 10.65 7.38 -8.04
N ALA A 136 9.59 7.27 -8.85
CA ALA A 136 9.15 8.33 -9.75
C ALA A 136 8.51 9.53 -9.04
N TYR A 137 7.86 9.31 -7.90
CA TYR A 137 7.10 10.34 -7.18
C TYR A 137 7.61 10.63 -5.78
N HIS A 138 8.78 10.12 -5.42
CA HIS A 138 9.43 10.40 -4.13
C HIS A 138 9.59 11.91 -3.90
N VAL A 139 9.26 12.37 -2.70
CA VAL A 139 9.31 13.79 -2.34
C VAL A 139 10.63 14.10 -1.63
N ALA A 140 11.41 14.97 -2.21
CA ALA A 140 12.71 15.38 -1.63
C ALA A 140 12.55 15.94 -0.21
N GLY A 141 13.39 15.44 0.71
CA GLY A 141 13.34 15.77 2.14
C GLY A 141 12.60 14.73 2.96
N THR A 142 12.10 13.64 2.34
CA THR A 142 11.58 12.46 3.05
C THR A 142 12.55 11.28 2.95
N ALA A 143 12.39 10.26 3.79
CA ALA A 143 13.22 9.05 3.75
C ALA A 143 13.07 8.33 2.39
N HIS A 144 14.15 7.75 1.87
CA HIS A 144 14.07 6.93 0.65
C HIS A 144 13.72 5.48 0.97
N SER A 145 12.55 5.27 1.57
CA SER A 145 12.05 3.97 2.01
C SER A 145 10.54 3.86 1.80
N LEU A 146 10.11 2.78 1.13
CA LEU A 146 8.70 2.47 0.90
C LEU A 146 7.90 2.21 2.19
N THR A 147 8.56 1.76 3.24
CA THR A 147 7.95 1.45 4.54
C THR A 147 8.05 2.60 5.54
N ASP A 148 8.78 3.67 5.20
CA ASP A 148 8.69 4.90 5.98
C ASP A 148 7.32 5.54 5.81
N PRO A 149 6.56 5.76 6.90
CA PRO A 149 5.17 6.21 6.80
C PRO A 149 5.01 7.54 6.07
N VAL A 150 5.88 8.51 6.35
CA VAL A 150 5.80 9.86 5.79
C VAL A 150 6.21 9.87 4.33
N ALA A 151 7.28 9.14 3.98
CA ALA A 151 7.72 9.00 2.60
C ALA A 151 6.69 8.28 1.73
N ASN A 152 6.06 7.22 2.26
CA ASN A 152 5.01 6.47 1.57
C ASN A 152 3.78 7.34 1.31
N ILE A 153 3.28 8.07 2.33
CA ILE A 153 2.12 8.96 2.20
C ILE A 153 2.41 10.08 1.18
N THR A 154 3.56 10.74 1.28
CA THR A 154 3.88 11.89 0.41
C THR A 154 4.10 11.46 -1.03
N ALA A 155 4.76 10.32 -1.28
CA ALA A 155 4.95 9.79 -2.63
C ALA A 155 3.62 9.37 -3.27
N ALA A 156 2.74 8.71 -2.53
CA ALA A 156 1.41 8.33 -3.00
C ALA A 156 0.53 9.56 -3.30
N ALA A 157 0.55 10.58 -2.42
CA ALA A 157 -0.18 11.82 -2.64
C ALA A 157 0.35 12.59 -3.86
N ASN A 158 1.67 12.61 -4.08
CA ASN A 158 2.30 13.22 -5.24
C ASN A 158 1.90 12.51 -6.54
N TYR A 159 1.92 11.17 -6.56
CA TYR A 159 1.37 10.38 -7.66
C TYR A 159 -0.09 10.70 -7.94
N ALA A 160 -0.93 10.72 -6.88
CA ALA A 160 -2.36 11.02 -7.00
C ALA A 160 -2.61 12.45 -7.51
N ALA A 161 -1.79 13.42 -7.11
CA ALA A 161 -1.86 14.79 -7.62
C ALA A 161 -1.65 14.84 -9.14
N HIS A 162 -0.64 14.13 -9.65
CA HIS A 162 -0.34 14.06 -11.07
C HIS A 162 -1.39 13.29 -11.88
N ARG A 163 -1.96 12.23 -11.31
CA ARG A 163 -2.86 11.32 -12.02
C ARG A 163 -4.32 11.74 -11.95
N TYR A 164 -4.74 12.26 -10.79
CA TYR A 164 -6.13 12.53 -10.44
C TYR A 164 -6.38 13.97 -9.97
N GLY A 165 -5.31 14.76 -9.85
CA GLY A 165 -5.35 16.12 -9.34
C GLY A 165 -5.31 16.23 -7.80
N SER A 166 -5.64 15.18 -7.03
CA SER A 166 -5.51 15.11 -5.57
C SER A 166 -5.77 13.68 -5.08
N ILE A 167 -5.18 13.31 -3.96
CA ILE A 167 -5.50 12.08 -3.22
C ILE A 167 -6.97 12.07 -2.76
N ASP A 168 -7.60 13.23 -2.58
CA ASP A 168 -9.00 13.34 -2.17
C ASP A 168 -9.97 12.80 -3.22
N ARG A 169 -9.56 12.77 -4.49
CA ARG A 169 -10.36 12.25 -5.61
C ARG A 169 -10.22 10.74 -5.80
N VAL A 170 -9.34 10.11 -5.06
CA VAL A 170 -9.17 8.65 -5.11
C VAL A 170 -10.21 7.99 -4.22
N ASN A 171 -11.22 7.36 -4.83
CA ASN A 171 -12.35 6.71 -4.16
C ASN A 171 -12.38 5.19 -4.36
N SER A 172 -11.41 4.62 -5.08
CA SER A 172 -11.25 3.18 -5.31
C SER A 172 -9.80 2.77 -5.06
N ALA A 173 -9.50 1.47 -5.05
CA ALA A 173 -8.12 0.99 -5.07
C ALA A 173 -7.39 1.51 -6.31
N TYR A 174 -6.08 1.73 -6.17
CA TYR A 174 -5.25 2.27 -7.24
C TYR A 174 -5.18 1.34 -8.45
#